data_dfbc5c1946abe6e6200111496e6e392a
#
_entry.id   dfbc5c1946abe6e6200111496e6e392a
#
_cell.length_a   1.000
_cell.length_b   1.000
_cell.length_c   1.000
_cell.angle_alpha   90.00
_cell.angle_beta   90.00
_cell.angle_gamma   90.00
#
_symmetry.space_group_name_H-M   'P 1'
#
loop_
_entity.id
_entity.type
_entity.pdbx_description
1 polymer ?
#
loop_
_entity_poly.entity_id
_entity_poly.type
_entity_poly.pdbx_seq_one_letter_code
_entity_poly.pdbx_strand_id
1 'polypeptide(L)'
;MTDRWTLRDADGLQIQVLRYGASWVSCRVPLANEAPREVLLGFDDLASQRRNRGYVGATVGRWANRIAGLELRRGEQAWPLASEPGLNHQLHGGPGGFHQRDWTLLEHSEHQLRLGLHSPDGDQGFPGALDVEVSYSLPGHGVVQIDFHARLHGAQACPVGLTNHAYFQLDGRGRGEQTAGEGGLRWQDVRIQTLQLGASQALPLDGSGLPAGAPAPVSGGALDYRTARLIGQPLDQAFVLDGGDLPAARLQSVDGRVALDLYTSLPALQVYTGHYLAPCTQGCHPQWPDFSAVALEPQYLPDSPHHPEWPQSDCWLEPGQVWAHRNRYQFHGR
;
A
#
# COMPACT_ATOMS: atom_id res chain seq x y z
N MET A 1 -1.50 -10.17 -25.01
CA MET A 1 -2.29 -9.24 -24.17
C MET A 1 -1.31 -8.28 -23.52
N THR A 2 -1.66 -7.02 -23.39
CA THR A 2 -0.82 -6.02 -22.72
C THR A 2 -0.81 -6.31 -21.22
N ASP A 3 0.38 -6.42 -20.62
CA ASP A 3 0.54 -6.68 -19.20
C ASP A 3 0.85 -5.40 -18.39
N ARG A 4 1.00 -4.25 -19.07
CA ARG A 4 1.34 -2.95 -18.49
C ARG A 4 0.56 -1.83 -19.19
N TRP A 5 -0.06 -0.95 -18.42
CA TRP A 5 -0.76 0.23 -18.92
C TRP A 5 -0.10 1.50 -18.40
N THR A 6 -0.10 2.51 -19.23
CA THR A 6 0.38 3.84 -18.89
C THR A 6 -0.78 4.82 -18.91
N LEU A 7 -0.98 5.55 -17.83
CA LEU A 7 -1.91 6.67 -17.74
C LEU A 7 -1.14 7.98 -17.71
N ARG A 8 -1.72 9.04 -18.28
CA ARG A 8 -1.14 10.38 -18.30
C ARG A 8 -2.24 11.42 -18.08
N ASP A 9 -1.92 12.50 -17.36
CA ASP A 9 -2.77 13.67 -17.28
C ASP A 9 -2.23 14.80 -18.16
N ALA A 10 -3.04 15.87 -18.28
CA ALA A 10 -2.67 17.05 -19.07
C ALA A 10 -1.49 17.85 -18.46
N ASP A 11 -1.24 17.69 -17.17
CA ASP A 11 -0.19 18.40 -16.43
C ASP A 11 1.17 17.66 -16.47
N GLY A 12 1.21 16.48 -17.12
CA GLY A 12 2.42 15.70 -17.36
C GLY A 12 2.70 14.64 -16.31
N LEU A 13 1.83 14.44 -15.31
CA LEU A 13 1.91 13.30 -14.39
C LEU A 13 1.66 12.02 -15.18
N GLN A 14 2.52 11.03 -14.97
CA GLN A 14 2.42 9.74 -15.63
C GLN A 14 2.55 8.61 -14.61
N ILE A 15 1.66 7.60 -14.71
CA ILE A 15 1.76 6.37 -13.93
C ILE A 15 1.81 5.14 -14.81
N GLN A 16 2.36 4.05 -14.28
CA GLN A 16 2.26 2.73 -14.91
C GLN A 16 1.72 1.71 -13.92
N VAL A 17 0.79 0.87 -14.41
CA VAL A 17 0.15 -0.20 -13.67
C VAL A 17 0.33 -1.51 -14.41
N LEU A 18 0.68 -2.58 -13.68
CA LEU A 18 0.77 -3.94 -14.20
C LEU A 18 -0.53 -4.69 -13.95
N ARG A 19 -0.84 -5.64 -14.85
CA ARG A 19 -1.92 -6.60 -14.70
C ARG A 19 -1.71 -7.51 -13.48
N TYR A 20 -0.48 -8.00 -13.28
CA TYR A 20 -0.13 -8.84 -12.14
C TYR A 20 -0.15 -8.03 -10.85
N GLY A 21 -0.98 -8.47 -9.90
CA GLY A 21 -1.21 -7.78 -8.64
C GLY A 21 -1.91 -6.42 -8.77
N ALA A 22 -2.44 -6.06 -9.94
CA ALA A 22 -2.89 -4.69 -10.24
C ALA A 22 -1.88 -3.66 -9.71
N SER A 23 -0.58 -3.88 -9.99
CA SER A 23 0.52 -3.22 -9.30
C SER A 23 0.82 -1.84 -9.87
N TRP A 24 0.86 -0.81 -9.02
CA TRP A 24 1.32 0.54 -9.37
C TRP A 24 2.84 0.60 -9.27
N VAL A 25 3.53 0.58 -10.43
CA VAL A 25 4.98 0.35 -10.51
C VAL A 25 5.82 1.54 -10.98
N SER A 26 5.16 2.64 -11.35
CA SER A 26 5.83 3.88 -11.77
C SER A 26 4.92 5.06 -11.51
N CYS A 27 5.50 6.15 -11.02
CA CYS A 27 4.87 7.45 -10.90
C CYS A 27 5.90 8.53 -11.23
N ARG A 28 5.74 9.19 -12.38
CA ARG A 28 6.64 10.24 -12.86
C ARG A 28 6.01 11.60 -12.64
N VAL A 29 6.52 12.31 -11.64
CA VAL A 29 6.04 13.64 -11.25
C VAL A 29 6.75 14.70 -12.10
N PRO A 30 6.03 15.56 -12.82
CA PRO A 30 6.63 16.65 -13.56
C PRO A 30 7.31 17.66 -12.62
N LEU A 31 8.48 18.17 -13.01
CA LEU A 31 9.22 19.20 -12.31
C LEU A 31 9.44 20.39 -13.24
N ALA A 32 9.44 21.60 -12.66
CA ALA A 32 9.75 22.80 -13.43
C ALA A 32 11.22 22.75 -13.90
N ASN A 33 11.42 22.89 -15.23
CA ASN A 33 12.74 22.97 -15.88
C ASN A 33 13.64 21.72 -15.74
N GLU A 34 13.06 20.55 -15.39
CA GLU A 34 13.80 19.29 -15.28
C GLU A 34 13.01 18.14 -15.90
N ALA A 35 13.67 16.97 -16.06
CA ALA A 35 12.99 15.76 -16.42
C ALA A 35 12.03 15.31 -15.29
N PRO A 36 10.87 14.72 -15.63
CA PRO A 36 9.95 14.18 -14.61
C PRO A 36 10.65 13.21 -13.68
N ARG A 37 10.39 13.33 -12.37
CA ARG A 37 11.00 12.49 -11.35
C ARG A 37 10.18 11.23 -11.11
N GLU A 38 10.83 10.06 -11.20
CA GLU A 38 10.23 8.79 -10.81
C GLU A 38 10.26 8.65 -9.28
N VAL A 39 9.10 8.57 -8.66
CA VAL A 39 8.95 8.60 -7.20
C VAL A 39 8.48 7.28 -6.59
N LEU A 40 8.34 6.21 -7.41
CA LEU A 40 8.00 4.87 -6.91
C LEU A 40 9.11 3.87 -7.15
N LEU A 41 9.25 2.91 -6.25
CA LEU A 41 9.95 1.68 -6.55
C LEU A 41 9.11 0.82 -7.52
N GLY A 42 9.77 0.13 -8.42
CA GLY A 42 9.15 -0.81 -9.35
C GLY A 42 10.23 -1.61 -10.07
N PHE A 43 9.84 -2.68 -10.75
CA PHE A 43 10.77 -3.54 -11.45
C PHE A 43 10.74 -3.29 -12.96
N ASP A 44 11.85 -3.58 -13.63
CA ASP A 44 11.97 -3.37 -15.06
C ASP A 44 11.21 -4.44 -15.86
N ASP A 45 11.02 -5.62 -15.28
CA ASP A 45 10.39 -6.76 -15.93
C ASP A 45 9.35 -7.48 -15.05
N LEU A 46 8.44 -8.21 -15.72
CA LEU A 46 7.37 -8.97 -15.07
C LEU A 46 7.90 -10.16 -14.25
N ALA A 47 9.04 -10.75 -14.64
CA ALA A 47 9.61 -11.88 -13.90
C ALA A 47 10.09 -11.44 -12.52
N SER A 48 10.71 -10.26 -12.43
CA SER A 48 11.07 -9.62 -11.16
C SER A 48 9.83 -9.28 -10.32
N GLN A 49 8.78 -8.73 -10.95
CA GLN A 49 7.51 -8.48 -10.25
C GLN A 49 6.90 -9.75 -9.68
N ARG A 50 6.93 -10.87 -10.42
CA ARG A 50 6.41 -12.16 -9.94
C ARG A 50 7.28 -12.82 -8.85
N ARG A 51 8.58 -12.51 -8.82
CA ARG A 51 9.54 -13.06 -7.84
C ARG A 51 9.56 -12.25 -6.54
N ASN A 52 9.20 -10.99 -6.61
CA ASN A 52 9.21 -10.05 -5.49
C ASN A 52 8.34 -10.56 -4.32
N ARG A 53 8.91 -10.54 -3.11
CA ARG A 53 8.22 -10.89 -1.86
C ARG A 53 7.92 -9.67 -0.98
N GLY A 54 8.27 -8.47 -1.44
CA GLY A 54 8.06 -7.20 -0.74
C GLY A 54 6.77 -6.49 -1.15
N TYR A 55 5.88 -7.16 -1.90
CA TYR A 55 4.58 -6.63 -2.36
C TYR A 55 4.69 -5.33 -3.18
N VAL A 56 5.86 -5.00 -3.73
CA VAL A 56 6.17 -3.72 -4.36
C VAL A 56 5.10 -3.31 -5.38
N GLY A 57 4.38 -2.23 -5.06
CA GLY A 57 3.33 -1.64 -5.86
C GLY A 57 2.00 -2.41 -5.92
N ALA A 58 1.94 -3.64 -5.38
CA ALA A 58 0.80 -4.52 -5.56
C ALA A 58 -0.45 -4.07 -4.78
N THR A 59 -1.63 -4.38 -5.34
CA THR A 59 -2.88 -4.39 -4.59
C THR A 59 -2.93 -5.66 -3.74
N VAL A 60 -3.01 -5.51 -2.42
CA VAL A 60 -3.09 -6.61 -1.46
C VAL A 60 -4.52 -6.79 -0.96
N GLY A 61 -4.88 -8.02 -0.65
CA GLY A 61 -6.23 -8.45 -0.23
C GLY A 61 -6.35 -9.97 -0.22
N ARG A 62 -7.49 -10.52 0.33
CA ARG A 62 -8.70 -9.81 0.80
C ARG A 62 -8.48 -8.91 2.00
N TRP A 63 -7.43 -9.16 2.78
CA TRP A 63 -7.08 -8.40 3.97
C TRP A 63 -5.68 -7.83 3.86
N ALA A 64 -5.55 -6.52 4.02
CA ALA A 64 -4.27 -5.84 4.13
C ALA A 64 -3.71 -6.03 5.55
N ASN A 65 -2.39 -6.27 5.66
CA ASN A 65 -1.70 -6.55 6.90
C ASN A 65 -2.07 -7.91 7.53
N ARG A 66 -1.91 -8.07 8.86
CA ARG A 66 -1.96 -9.34 9.58
C ARG A 66 -3.33 -9.65 10.15
N ILE A 67 -3.69 -10.96 10.13
CA ILE A 67 -4.75 -11.56 10.95
C ILE A 67 -4.08 -12.63 11.82
N ALA A 68 -4.21 -12.51 13.13
CA ALA A 68 -3.55 -13.39 14.09
C ALA A 68 -4.15 -14.81 14.13
N GLY A 69 -3.37 -15.80 14.56
CA GLY A 69 -3.85 -17.10 14.99
C GLY A 69 -4.25 -18.07 13.87
N LEU A 70 -3.98 -17.77 12.59
CA LEU A 70 -4.30 -18.64 11.43
C LEU A 70 -5.79 -19.05 11.33
N GLU A 71 -6.66 -18.29 11.95
CA GLU A 71 -8.10 -18.54 11.98
C GLU A 71 -8.84 -17.21 12.06
N LEU A 72 -9.82 -17.05 11.18
CA LEU A 72 -10.76 -15.95 11.22
C LEU A 72 -11.95 -16.35 12.08
N ARG A 73 -12.39 -15.50 13.01
CA ARG A 73 -13.51 -15.76 13.91
C ARG A 73 -14.57 -14.66 13.88
N ARG A 74 -15.83 -15.08 13.90
CA ARG A 74 -16.99 -14.19 14.11
C ARG A 74 -18.06 -14.93 14.92
N GLY A 75 -18.22 -14.57 16.18
CA GLY A 75 -19.08 -15.33 17.10
C GLY A 75 -18.61 -16.77 17.26
N GLU A 76 -19.50 -17.74 16.99
CA GLU A 76 -19.18 -19.17 17.04
C GLU A 76 -18.58 -19.71 15.72
N GLN A 77 -18.60 -18.90 14.65
CA GLN A 77 -18.05 -19.31 13.37
C GLN A 77 -16.53 -19.11 13.32
N ALA A 78 -15.83 -20.06 12.71
CA ALA A 78 -14.38 -20.03 12.55
C ALA A 78 -13.99 -20.57 11.17
N TRP A 79 -13.03 -19.92 10.54
CA TRP A 79 -12.48 -20.31 9.23
C TRP A 79 -10.96 -20.36 9.31
N PRO A 80 -10.33 -21.51 9.01
CA PRO A 80 -8.88 -21.61 8.98
C PRO A 80 -8.32 -20.78 7.81
N LEU A 81 -7.32 -19.95 8.10
CA LEU A 81 -6.67 -19.08 7.13
C LEU A 81 -5.39 -19.73 6.58
N ALA A 82 -5.18 -19.60 5.27
CA ALA A 82 -3.90 -19.94 4.66
C ALA A 82 -2.81 -18.96 5.09
N SER A 83 -1.60 -19.47 5.34
CA SER A 83 -0.44 -18.67 5.74
C SER A 83 0.84 -19.21 5.11
N GLU A 84 1.87 -18.39 5.05
CA GLU A 84 3.23 -18.83 4.71
C GLU A 84 3.76 -19.78 5.78
N PRO A 85 4.54 -20.81 5.38
CA PRO A 85 5.11 -21.76 6.33
C PRO A 85 5.91 -21.08 7.44
N GLY A 86 5.61 -21.43 8.69
CA GLY A 86 6.31 -20.93 9.87
C GLY A 86 5.77 -19.62 10.46
N LEU A 87 4.79 -18.98 9.82
CA LEU A 87 4.08 -17.85 10.42
C LEU A 87 2.89 -18.32 11.27
N ASN A 88 2.58 -17.61 12.34
CA ASN A 88 1.42 -17.80 13.19
C ASN A 88 0.27 -16.82 12.88
N HIS A 89 0.32 -16.15 11.74
CA HIS A 89 -0.66 -15.20 11.24
C HIS A 89 -0.75 -15.28 9.73
N GLN A 90 -1.86 -14.84 9.15
CA GLN A 90 -1.95 -14.56 7.73
C GLN A 90 -1.48 -13.13 7.47
N LEU A 91 -0.71 -12.91 6.40
CA LEU A 91 -0.25 -11.60 5.95
C LEU A 91 -0.78 -11.31 4.55
N HIS A 92 -1.32 -10.11 4.32
CA HIS A 92 -1.74 -9.57 3.03
C HIS A 92 -2.64 -10.52 2.20
N GLY A 93 -3.58 -11.22 2.89
CA GLY A 93 -4.51 -12.12 2.23
C GLY A 93 -3.96 -13.51 1.90
N GLY A 94 -2.79 -13.86 2.47
CA GLY A 94 -2.19 -15.18 2.38
C GLY A 94 -1.29 -15.39 1.16
N PRO A 95 -0.65 -16.59 1.03
CA PRO A 95 0.34 -16.89 0.00
C PRO A 95 -0.20 -16.82 -1.43
N GLY A 96 -1.51 -17.02 -1.64
CA GLY A 96 -2.20 -16.84 -2.92
C GLY A 96 -3.05 -15.57 -2.98
N GLY A 97 -2.71 -14.54 -2.22
CA GLY A 97 -3.43 -13.27 -2.16
C GLY A 97 -3.47 -12.50 -3.49
N PHE A 98 -4.16 -11.39 -3.50
CA PHE A 98 -4.44 -10.60 -4.71
C PHE A 98 -3.19 -10.07 -5.41
N HIS A 99 -2.11 -9.87 -4.68
CA HIS A 99 -0.80 -9.45 -5.17
C HIS A 99 -0.13 -10.47 -6.10
N GLN A 100 -0.53 -11.74 -6.05
CA GLN A 100 0.02 -12.83 -6.87
C GLN A 100 -0.90 -13.26 -8.02
N ARG A 101 -1.89 -12.45 -8.36
CA ARG A 101 -2.88 -12.79 -9.40
C ARG A 101 -2.82 -11.87 -10.59
N ASP A 102 -3.14 -12.41 -11.75
CA ASP A 102 -3.37 -11.63 -12.95
C ASP A 102 -4.81 -11.09 -12.92
N TRP A 103 -4.96 -9.76 -12.90
CA TRP A 103 -6.25 -9.09 -12.91
C TRP A 103 -6.79 -8.96 -14.33
N THR A 104 -8.10 -8.94 -14.48
CA THR A 104 -8.79 -8.79 -15.76
C THR A 104 -8.97 -7.33 -16.09
N LEU A 105 -8.60 -6.92 -17.31
CA LEU A 105 -8.90 -5.57 -17.80
C LEU A 105 -10.40 -5.40 -17.99
N LEU A 106 -11.00 -4.41 -17.33
CA LEU A 106 -12.40 -4.02 -17.49
C LEU A 106 -12.52 -2.76 -18.36
N GLU A 107 -11.65 -1.76 -18.13
CA GLU A 107 -11.67 -0.50 -18.86
C GLU A 107 -10.27 0.11 -18.91
N HIS A 108 -9.94 0.79 -20.02
CA HIS A 108 -8.70 1.53 -20.18
C HIS A 108 -8.90 2.73 -21.10
N SER A 109 -8.44 3.88 -20.63
CA SER A 109 -8.30 5.11 -21.41
C SER A 109 -6.96 5.78 -21.10
N GLU A 110 -6.72 6.96 -21.65
CA GLU A 110 -5.50 7.73 -21.34
C GLU A 110 -5.40 8.13 -19.86
N HIS A 111 -6.52 8.34 -19.18
CA HIS A 111 -6.59 8.88 -17.82
C HIS A 111 -7.17 7.90 -16.79
N GLN A 112 -7.62 6.74 -17.22
CA GLN A 112 -8.29 5.77 -16.35
C GLN A 112 -7.98 4.33 -16.73
N LEU A 113 -7.78 3.49 -15.72
CA LEU A 113 -7.65 2.04 -15.84
C LEU A 113 -8.54 1.39 -14.78
N ARG A 114 -9.35 0.41 -15.16
CA ARG A 114 -10.12 -0.41 -14.24
C ARG A 114 -9.81 -1.89 -14.44
N LEU A 115 -9.45 -2.55 -13.35
CA LEU A 115 -9.09 -3.96 -13.30
C LEU A 115 -10.03 -4.70 -12.34
N GLY A 116 -10.39 -5.93 -12.69
CA GLY A 116 -11.28 -6.79 -11.89
C GLY A 116 -10.62 -8.10 -11.50
N LEU A 117 -11.03 -8.65 -10.36
CA LEU A 117 -10.59 -9.95 -9.86
C LEU A 117 -11.76 -10.66 -9.21
N HIS A 118 -11.96 -11.95 -9.54
CA HIS A 118 -12.85 -12.85 -8.83
C HIS A 118 -12.07 -13.71 -7.84
N SER A 119 -12.51 -13.71 -6.59
CA SER A 119 -11.96 -14.52 -5.49
C SER A 119 -13.05 -15.48 -5.01
N PRO A 120 -12.94 -16.81 -5.25
CA PRO A 120 -14.00 -17.76 -4.94
C PRO A 120 -14.21 -17.92 -3.43
N ASP A 121 -15.35 -18.53 -3.04
CA ASP A 121 -15.59 -18.91 -1.65
C ASP A 121 -14.48 -19.82 -1.13
N GLY A 122 -14.01 -19.58 0.10
CA GLY A 122 -12.90 -20.32 0.73
C GLY A 122 -11.50 -19.92 0.23
N ASP A 123 -11.38 -18.96 -0.67
CA ASP A 123 -10.08 -18.49 -1.17
C ASP A 123 -9.21 -17.95 -0.03
N GLN A 124 -8.02 -18.54 0.16
CA GLN A 124 -7.10 -18.30 1.28
C GLN A 124 -7.72 -18.48 2.67
N GLY A 125 -8.86 -19.16 2.75
CA GLY A 125 -9.64 -19.40 3.98
C GLY A 125 -10.76 -18.40 4.23
N PHE A 126 -10.92 -17.37 3.42
CA PHE A 126 -11.99 -16.37 3.60
C PHE A 126 -13.35 -16.89 3.11
N PRO A 127 -14.44 -16.68 3.89
CA PRO A 127 -15.79 -17.08 3.51
C PRO A 127 -16.37 -16.19 2.40
N GLY A 128 -17.27 -16.77 1.61
CA GLY A 128 -17.98 -16.12 0.53
C GLY A 128 -17.14 -15.83 -0.71
N ALA A 129 -17.77 -15.82 -1.89
CA ALA A 129 -17.11 -15.36 -3.09
C ALA A 129 -17.08 -13.82 -3.14
N LEU A 130 -15.99 -13.23 -3.61
CA LEU A 130 -15.80 -11.79 -3.65
C LEU A 130 -15.40 -11.34 -5.06
N ASP A 131 -16.20 -10.45 -5.66
CA ASP A 131 -15.82 -9.72 -6.86
C ASP A 131 -15.18 -8.39 -6.44
N VAL A 132 -14.00 -8.12 -6.97
CA VAL A 132 -13.20 -6.95 -6.62
C VAL A 132 -12.86 -6.15 -7.86
N GLU A 133 -12.95 -4.83 -7.77
CA GLU A 133 -12.47 -3.89 -8.77
C GLU A 133 -11.51 -2.91 -8.14
N VAL A 134 -10.44 -2.57 -8.87
CA VAL A 134 -9.55 -1.45 -8.57
C VAL A 134 -9.51 -0.52 -9.77
N SER A 135 -9.71 0.77 -9.52
CA SER A 135 -9.62 1.81 -10.54
C SER A 135 -8.50 2.77 -10.23
N TYR A 136 -7.64 3.01 -11.20
CA TYR A 136 -6.63 4.06 -11.19
C TYR A 136 -7.10 5.19 -12.08
N SER A 137 -7.09 6.42 -11.60
CA SER A 137 -7.47 7.58 -12.40
C SER A 137 -6.57 8.79 -12.13
N LEU A 138 -6.41 9.62 -13.16
CA LEU A 138 -5.65 10.87 -13.12
C LEU A 138 -6.61 12.04 -13.41
N PRO A 139 -7.28 12.58 -12.36
CA PRO A 139 -8.23 13.69 -12.57
C PRO A 139 -7.57 15.05 -12.83
N GLY A 140 -6.23 15.10 -12.96
CA GLY A 140 -5.44 16.31 -13.12
C GLY A 140 -4.88 16.85 -11.80
N HIS A 141 -4.18 18.00 -11.89
CA HIS A 141 -3.58 18.70 -10.73
C HIS A 141 -2.61 17.85 -9.91
N GLY A 142 -1.87 16.95 -10.57
CA GLY A 142 -0.90 16.09 -9.90
C GLY A 142 -1.53 14.98 -9.03
N VAL A 143 -2.79 14.61 -9.30
CA VAL A 143 -3.52 13.61 -8.49
C VAL A 143 -3.50 12.25 -9.14
N VAL A 144 -3.11 11.22 -8.38
CA VAL A 144 -3.42 9.82 -8.63
C VAL A 144 -4.52 9.41 -7.65
N GLN A 145 -5.64 8.93 -8.17
CA GLN A 145 -6.73 8.40 -7.36
C GLN A 145 -6.84 6.89 -7.58
N ILE A 146 -6.96 6.15 -6.47
CA ILE A 146 -7.20 4.70 -6.46
C ILE A 146 -8.51 4.45 -5.75
N ASP A 147 -9.50 3.95 -6.50
CA ASP A 147 -10.80 3.52 -5.95
C ASP A 147 -10.84 2.00 -5.90
N PHE A 148 -11.26 1.47 -4.77
CA PHE A 148 -11.49 0.05 -4.55
C PHE A 148 -12.98 -0.21 -4.36
N HIS A 149 -13.49 -1.25 -5.03
CA HIS A 149 -14.84 -1.76 -4.82
C HIS A 149 -14.78 -3.27 -4.64
N ALA A 150 -15.53 -3.78 -3.68
CA ALA A 150 -15.69 -5.23 -3.50
C ALA A 150 -17.16 -5.55 -3.21
N ARG A 151 -17.66 -6.62 -3.83
CA ARG A 151 -19.03 -7.14 -3.64
C ARG A 151 -18.96 -8.58 -3.18
N LEU A 152 -19.54 -8.84 -2.02
CA LEU A 152 -19.59 -10.16 -1.42
C LEU A 152 -20.82 -10.94 -1.93
N HIS A 153 -20.60 -12.18 -2.31
CA HIS A 153 -21.62 -13.13 -2.71
C HIS A 153 -21.67 -14.32 -1.72
N GLY A 154 -22.82 -14.93 -1.58
CA GLY A 154 -23.04 -16.06 -0.67
C GLY A 154 -23.88 -15.69 0.54
N ALA A 155 -23.78 -16.47 1.62
CA ALA A 155 -24.62 -16.33 2.81
C ALA A 155 -23.86 -15.89 4.07
N GLN A 156 -22.54 -15.75 3.99
CA GLN A 156 -21.66 -15.45 5.13
C GLN A 156 -20.96 -14.12 4.95
N ALA A 157 -20.84 -13.36 6.02
CA ALA A 157 -20.05 -12.15 6.03
C ALA A 157 -18.55 -12.47 5.92
N CYS A 158 -17.77 -11.53 5.37
CA CYS A 158 -16.33 -11.65 5.18
C CYS A 158 -15.65 -10.34 5.55
N PRO A 159 -14.51 -10.33 6.27
CA PRO A 159 -13.75 -9.11 6.43
C PRO A 159 -13.09 -8.76 5.09
N VAL A 160 -13.18 -7.48 4.73
CA VAL A 160 -12.61 -6.93 3.49
C VAL A 160 -11.82 -5.68 3.83
N GLY A 161 -10.56 -5.68 3.44
CA GLY A 161 -9.68 -4.54 3.60
C GLY A 161 -8.57 -4.60 2.56
N LEU A 162 -8.68 -3.79 1.50
CA LEU A 162 -7.67 -3.73 0.45
C LEU A 162 -6.82 -2.49 0.58
N THR A 163 -5.57 -2.58 0.16
CA THR A 163 -4.70 -1.43 -0.02
C THR A 163 -3.77 -1.61 -1.22
N ASN A 164 -3.10 -0.53 -1.63
CA ASN A 164 -1.99 -0.59 -2.57
C ASN A 164 -0.67 -0.43 -1.82
N HIS A 165 0.27 -1.34 -2.04
CA HIS A 165 1.56 -1.39 -1.37
C HIS A 165 2.66 -0.67 -2.18
N ALA A 166 2.36 0.56 -2.63
CA ALA A 166 3.33 1.40 -3.32
C ALA A 166 4.42 1.88 -2.36
N TYR A 167 5.67 1.85 -2.82
CA TYR A 167 6.83 2.34 -2.08
C TYR A 167 7.30 3.67 -2.65
N PHE A 168 7.24 4.73 -1.86
CA PHE A 168 7.57 6.10 -2.25
C PHE A 168 9.02 6.45 -1.92
N GLN A 169 9.73 6.99 -2.91
CA GLN A 169 11.04 7.61 -2.79
C GLN A 169 11.02 8.94 -3.52
N LEU A 170 10.68 10.03 -2.82
CA LEU A 170 10.41 11.32 -3.44
C LEU A 170 11.66 12.05 -3.94
N ASP A 171 12.86 11.64 -3.53
CA ASP A 171 14.12 12.13 -4.10
C ASP A 171 14.46 11.49 -5.45
N GLY A 172 13.63 10.56 -5.89
CA GLY A 172 13.75 9.83 -7.14
C GLY A 172 14.40 8.46 -6.95
N ARG A 173 14.01 7.52 -7.80
CA ARG A 173 14.81 6.31 -7.95
C ARG A 173 16.21 6.76 -8.30
N GLY A 174 17.16 6.52 -7.47
CA GLY A 174 18.56 6.71 -7.83
C GLY A 174 18.93 5.81 -9.01
N ARG A 175 18.50 6.15 -10.22
CA ARG A 175 19.35 5.90 -11.38
C ARG A 175 20.48 6.84 -11.19
N GLY A 176 21.48 6.42 -10.35
CA GLY A 176 22.72 7.13 -10.26
C GLY A 176 23.17 7.39 -11.68
N GLU A 177 23.39 8.66 -12.02
CA GLU A 177 24.31 8.96 -13.09
C GLU A 177 25.47 8.00 -12.86
N GLN A 178 25.73 7.12 -13.81
CA GLN A 178 26.97 6.39 -13.89
C GLN A 178 28.03 7.47 -14.05
N THR A 179 28.53 7.99 -12.93
CA THR A 179 29.84 8.62 -12.94
C THR A 179 30.77 7.48 -13.28
N ALA A 180 31.28 7.52 -14.50
CA ALA A 180 32.28 6.57 -14.98
C ALA A 180 33.39 6.49 -13.91
N GLY A 181 33.46 5.36 -13.20
CA GLY A 181 34.53 5.11 -12.26
C GLY A 181 34.22 4.14 -11.12
N GLU A 182 33.07 4.18 -10.48
CA GLU A 182 32.73 3.23 -9.40
C GLU A 182 31.23 3.01 -9.35
N GLY A 183 30.79 1.93 -10.00
CA GLY A 183 29.41 1.60 -10.24
C GLY A 183 28.65 1.20 -9.00
N GLY A 184 27.67 1.98 -8.65
CA GLY A 184 26.63 1.62 -7.73
C GLY A 184 25.54 2.66 -7.77
N LEU A 185 24.29 2.26 -8.06
CA LEU A 185 23.11 3.06 -7.80
C LEU A 185 23.20 3.52 -6.33
N ARG A 186 23.36 4.81 -6.08
CA ARG A 186 23.31 5.34 -4.71
C ARG A 186 21.83 5.51 -4.36
N TRP A 187 21.28 4.59 -3.61
CA TRP A 187 19.98 4.72 -3.01
C TRP A 187 20.05 5.76 -1.89
N GLN A 188 19.09 6.67 -1.88
CA GLN A 188 18.94 7.56 -0.73
C GLN A 188 18.10 6.84 0.33
N ASP A 189 18.55 6.92 1.58
CA ASP A 189 17.82 6.39 2.72
C ASP A 189 16.55 7.21 2.94
N VAL A 190 15.37 6.58 2.84
CA VAL A 190 14.08 7.26 2.98
C VAL A 190 13.87 7.90 4.34
N ARG A 191 14.59 7.46 5.36
CA ARG A 191 14.49 7.99 6.73
C ARG A 191 14.93 9.45 6.87
N ILE A 192 15.63 10.01 5.87
CA ILE A 192 15.99 11.43 5.82
C ILE A 192 14.91 12.31 5.17
N GLN A 193 13.84 11.71 4.61
CA GLN A 193 12.68 12.46 4.15
C GLN A 193 11.82 12.92 5.33
N THR A 194 11.05 13.99 5.11
CA THR A 194 10.16 14.54 6.14
C THR A 194 8.78 13.92 6.03
N LEU A 195 8.26 13.45 7.17
CA LEU A 195 6.91 12.88 7.30
C LEU A 195 6.08 13.69 8.29
N GLN A 196 4.80 13.89 7.97
CA GLN A 196 3.77 14.36 8.88
C GLN A 196 2.56 13.45 8.76
N LEU A 197 1.91 13.13 9.89
CA LEU A 197 0.72 12.28 9.93
C LEU A 197 -0.44 12.98 10.62
N GLY A 198 -1.64 12.85 10.05
CA GLY A 198 -2.92 13.23 10.68
C GLY A 198 -3.41 12.12 11.61
N ALA A 199 -2.59 11.75 12.60
CA ALA A 199 -2.86 10.63 13.50
C ALA A 199 -2.38 10.94 14.93
N SER A 200 -3.30 10.88 15.89
CA SER A 200 -3.03 11.12 17.32
C SER A 200 -2.77 9.83 18.11
N GLN A 201 -3.02 8.66 17.52
CA GLN A 201 -2.84 7.35 18.13
C GLN A 201 -2.12 6.39 17.18
N ALA A 202 -1.40 5.42 17.75
CA ALA A 202 -0.80 4.30 17.04
C ALA A 202 -1.15 2.98 17.75
N LEU A 203 -1.18 1.89 17.00
CA LEU A 203 -1.43 0.56 17.54
C LEU A 203 -0.13 -0.01 18.11
N PRO A 204 -0.04 -0.32 19.42
CA PRO A 204 1.11 -1.05 19.95
C PRO A 204 1.24 -2.41 19.29
N LEU A 205 2.45 -2.76 18.84
CA LEU A 205 2.75 -4.02 18.18
C LEU A 205 3.80 -4.81 18.97
N ASP A 206 3.70 -6.13 18.94
CA ASP A 206 4.73 -7.03 19.44
C ASP A 206 5.85 -7.26 18.42
N GLY A 207 6.84 -8.10 18.76
CA GLY A 207 7.98 -8.41 17.89
C GLY A 207 7.63 -9.17 16.61
N SER A 208 6.39 -9.69 16.47
CA SER A 208 5.87 -10.34 15.27
C SER A 208 5.01 -9.39 14.41
N GLY A 209 4.83 -8.15 14.86
CA GLY A 209 3.98 -7.14 14.20
C GLY A 209 2.48 -7.36 14.43
N LEU A 210 2.11 -8.16 15.42
CA LEU A 210 0.73 -8.34 15.88
C LEU A 210 0.37 -7.34 16.98
N PRO A 211 -0.92 -7.00 17.14
CA PRO A 211 -1.35 -6.10 18.20
C PRO A 211 -0.95 -6.58 19.60
N ALA A 212 -0.33 -5.70 20.38
CA ALA A 212 0.05 -5.92 21.78
C ALA A 212 -0.87 -5.16 22.75
N GLY A 213 -1.92 -4.52 22.28
CA GLY A 213 -2.89 -3.76 23.07
C GLY A 213 -3.76 -2.87 22.20
N ALA A 214 -4.64 -2.09 22.82
CA ALA A 214 -5.46 -1.10 22.12
C ALA A 214 -4.63 0.09 21.60
N PRO A 215 -5.13 0.84 20.59
CA PRO A 215 -4.49 2.06 20.14
C PRO A 215 -4.16 3.02 21.29
N ALA A 216 -2.95 3.59 21.27
CA ALA A 216 -2.42 4.44 22.31
C ALA A 216 -1.95 5.80 21.76
N PRO A 217 -2.02 6.90 22.56
CA PRO A 217 -1.60 8.23 22.14
C PRO A 217 -0.12 8.26 21.73
N VAL A 218 0.21 8.98 20.65
CA VAL A 218 1.59 9.18 20.17
C VAL A 218 2.28 10.40 20.80
N SER A 219 1.53 11.25 21.49
CA SER A 219 1.97 12.56 21.99
C SER A 219 3.28 12.50 22.77
N GLY A 220 4.29 13.27 22.32
CA GLY A 220 5.61 13.36 22.94
C GLY A 220 6.49 12.12 22.79
N GLY A 221 6.02 11.07 22.07
CA GLY A 221 6.76 9.84 21.84
C GLY A 221 7.53 9.82 20.52
N ALA A 222 8.28 8.74 20.30
CA ALA A 222 9.03 8.52 19.07
C ALA A 222 8.13 8.39 17.82
N LEU A 223 6.85 8.04 18.01
CA LEU A 223 5.83 7.92 16.96
C LEU A 223 5.01 9.20 16.74
N ASP A 224 5.36 10.33 17.39
CA ASP A 224 4.66 11.59 17.22
C ASP A 224 5.09 12.30 15.94
N TYR A 225 4.36 12.04 14.85
CA TYR A 225 4.52 12.67 13.53
C TYR A 225 3.42 13.70 13.23
N ARG A 226 2.66 14.17 14.22
CA ARG A 226 1.62 15.21 14.03
C ARG A 226 2.19 16.54 13.53
N THR A 227 3.46 16.81 13.83
CA THR A 227 4.25 17.90 13.24
C THR A 227 5.29 17.30 12.31
N ALA A 228 5.50 17.94 11.16
CA ALA A 228 6.47 17.50 10.16
C ALA A 228 7.88 17.34 10.74
N ARG A 229 8.49 16.18 10.56
CA ARG A 229 9.85 15.83 11.02
C ARG A 229 10.45 14.74 10.15
N LEU A 230 11.77 14.55 10.23
CA LEU A 230 12.41 13.41 9.57
C LEU A 230 11.77 12.11 10.04
N ILE A 231 11.62 11.13 9.14
CA ILE A 231 11.21 9.77 9.51
C ILE A 231 12.14 9.25 10.60
N GLY A 232 13.47 9.35 10.39
CA GLY A 232 14.51 9.24 11.41
C GLY A 232 14.74 7.87 12.02
N GLN A 233 13.82 6.92 11.83
CA GLN A 233 13.85 5.59 12.45
C GLN A 233 13.20 4.54 11.55
N PRO A 234 13.47 3.24 11.76
CA PRO A 234 12.66 2.17 11.16
C PRO A 234 11.22 2.26 11.64
N LEU A 235 10.27 2.16 10.71
CA LEU A 235 8.84 2.06 10.98
C LEU A 235 8.26 0.82 10.29
N ASP A 236 7.45 0.08 11.01
CA ASP A 236 6.45 -0.88 10.53
C ASP A 236 5.26 -0.74 11.47
N GLN A 237 4.54 0.39 11.34
CA GLN A 237 3.65 0.87 12.37
C GLN A 237 2.29 1.30 11.81
N ALA A 238 1.21 0.83 12.43
CA ALA A 238 -0.16 1.26 12.13
C ALA A 238 -0.55 2.47 12.99
N PHE A 239 -1.07 3.50 12.34
CA PHE A 239 -1.56 4.73 12.95
C PHE A 239 -3.07 4.85 12.76
N VAL A 240 -3.79 5.25 13.80
CA VAL A 240 -5.23 5.59 13.72
C VAL A 240 -5.35 7.01 13.20
N LEU A 241 -6.05 7.18 12.10
CA LEU A 241 -6.24 8.49 11.47
C LEU A 241 -7.29 9.31 12.24
N ASP A 242 -6.99 10.59 12.46
CA ASP A 242 -7.90 11.50 13.14
C ASP A 242 -9.09 11.91 12.24
N GLY A 243 -9.00 11.64 10.93
CA GLY A 243 -10.02 12.03 9.95
C GLY A 243 -10.01 13.54 9.64
N GLY A 244 -11.10 14.01 9.00
CA GLY A 244 -11.24 15.41 8.59
C GLY A 244 -10.66 15.72 7.21
N ASP A 245 -10.50 17.02 6.91
CA ASP A 245 -10.10 17.52 5.58
C ASP A 245 -8.58 17.60 5.37
N LEU A 246 -7.80 17.34 6.42
CA LEU A 246 -6.34 17.35 6.36
C LEU A 246 -5.81 16.04 5.75
N PRO A 247 -4.63 16.06 5.12
CA PRO A 247 -4.00 14.85 4.65
C PRO A 247 -3.78 13.82 5.78
N ALA A 248 -4.07 12.56 5.51
CA ALA A 248 -3.69 11.44 6.38
C ALA A 248 -2.18 11.35 6.58
N ALA A 249 -1.43 11.65 5.52
CA ALA A 249 0.02 11.77 5.54
C ALA A 249 0.50 12.85 4.56
N ARG A 250 1.59 13.53 4.93
CA ARG A 250 2.41 14.33 4.03
C ARG A 250 3.84 13.82 4.07
N LEU A 251 4.37 13.48 2.89
CA LEU A 251 5.78 13.11 2.70
C LEU A 251 6.46 14.16 1.84
N GLN A 252 7.71 14.53 2.16
CA GLN A 252 8.46 15.52 1.39
C GLN A 252 9.89 15.04 1.12
N SER A 253 10.35 15.23 -0.12
CA SER A 253 11.72 14.98 -0.54
C SER A 253 12.72 15.86 0.22
N VAL A 254 13.97 15.39 0.33
CA VAL A 254 15.06 16.10 1.03
C VAL A 254 15.35 17.44 0.36
N ASP A 255 15.31 17.49 -0.98
CA ASP A 255 15.52 18.72 -1.75
C ASP A 255 14.31 19.66 -1.76
N GLY A 256 13.18 19.27 -1.15
CA GLY A 256 11.93 20.02 -1.08
C GLY A 256 11.19 20.20 -2.42
N ARG A 257 11.63 19.52 -3.49
CA ARG A 257 11.08 19.69 -4.84
C ARG A 257 9.85 18.85 -5.12
N VAL A 258 9.69 17.75 -4.40
CA VAL A 258 8.49 16.90 -4.46
C VAL A 258 7.90 16.74 -3.09
N ALA A 259 6.59 16.94 -2.99
CA ALA A 259 5.80 16.56 -1.82
C ALA A 259 4.62 15.70 -2.26
N LEU A 260 4.18 14.82 -1.38
CA LEU A 260 3.00 13.97 -1.53
C LEU A 260 2.06 14.21 -0.36
N ASP A 261 0.81 14.57 -0.65
CA ASP A 261 -0.30 14.56 0.29
C ASP A 261 -1.19 13.36 0.01
N LEU A 262 -1.39 12.51 1.01
CA LEU A 262 -2.24 11.32 0.96
C LEU A 262 -3.55 11.59 1.70
N TYR A 263 -4.67 11.38 1.01
CA TYR A 263 -6.01 11.38 1.57
C TYR A 263 -6.63 10.00 1.42
N THR A 264 -7.40 9.56 2.40
CA THR A 264 -8.05 8.25 2.36
C THR A 264 -9.39 8.27 3.09
N SER A 265 -10.28 7.39 2.69
CA SER A 265 -11.52 7.08 3.42
C SER A 265 -11.36 5.91 4.42
N LEU A 266 -10.19 5.29 4.48
CA LEU A 266 -9.89 4.20 5.41
C LEU A 266 -9.46 4.75 6.78
N PRO A 267 -9.71 4.00 7.88
CA PRO A 267 -9.57 4.53 9.25
C PRO A 267 -8.13 4.60 9.77
N ALA A 268 -7.21 3.89 9.13
CA ALA A 268 -5.83 3.79 9.60
C ALA A 268 -4.83 3.86 8.44
N LEU A 269 -3.56 4.08 8.80
CA LEU A 269 -2.44 4.11 7.87
C LEU A 269 -1.28 3.28 8.43
N GLN A 270 -0.84 2.27 7.68
CA GLN A 270 0.44 1.62 7.92
C GLN A 270 1.56 2.44 7.29
N VAL A 271 2.61 2.68 8.04
CA VAL A 271 3.85 3.30 7.57
C VAL A 271 4.98 2.29 7.71
N TYR A 272 5.55 1.87 6.56
CA TYR A 272 6.62 0.89 6.52
C TYR A 272 7.84 1.42 5.76
N THR A 273 8.98 1.54 6.42
CA THR A 273 10.20 2.13 5.86
C THR A 273 11.08 1.16 5.07
N GLY A 274 10.57 0.00 4.69
CA GLY A 274 11.26 -0.92 3.81
C GLY A 274 12.52 -1.58 4.38
N HIS A 275 12.57 -1.82 5.69
CA HIS A 275 13.75 -2.38 6.36
C HIS A 275 13.98 -3.89 6.12
N TYR A 276 13.14 -4.52 5.26
CA TYR A 276 13.33 -5.88 4.75
C TYR A 276 13.27 -5.92 3.22
N LEU A 277 13.49 -4.82 2.51
CA LEU A 277 13.42 -4.79 1.05
C LEU A 277 14.54 -5.60 0.40
N ALA A 278 15.76 -5.58 0.94
CA ALA A 278 16.89 -6.28 0.35
C ALA A 278 16.65 -7.79 0.21
N PRO A 279 16.27 -8.55 1.25
CA PRO A 279 15.96 -9.97 1.09
C PRO A 279 14.67 -10.21 0.27
N CYS A 280 13.66 -9.34 0.35
CA CYS A 280 12.40 -9.49 -0.36
C CYS A 280 12.53 -9.26 -1.87
N THR A 281 13.54 -8.51 -2.31
CA THR A 281 13.80 -8.22 -3.72
C THR A 281 15.04 -8.94 -4.27
N GLN A 282 15.57 -9.91 -3.54
CA GLN A 282 16.71 -10.70 -3.97
C GLN A 282 16.44 -11.42 -5.31
N GLY A 283 17.33 -11.22 -6.27
CA GLY A 283 17.20 -11.79 -7.62
C GLY A 283 16.17 -11.09 -8.51
N CYS A 284 15.58 -9.98 -8.07
CA CYS A 284 14.80 -9.07 -8.89
C CYS A 284 15.70 -8.03 -9.58
N HIS A 285 15.18 -7.35 -10.60
CA HIS A 285 15.87 -6.29 -11.30
C HIS A 285 14.98 -5.03 -11.40
N PRO A 286 15.38 -3.90 -10.79
CA PRO A 286 16.52 -3.77 -9.87
C PRO A 286 16.26 -4.47 -8.52
N GLN A 287 17.33 -4.78 -7.77
CA GLN A 287 17.26 -5.18 -6.38
C GLN A 287 17.33 -3.93 -5.50
N TRP A 288 16.45 -3.83 -4.51
CA TRP A 288 16.33 -2.67 -3.66
C TRP A 288 17.00 -2.90 -2.30
N PRO A 289 17.94 -2.07 -1.86
CA PRO A 289 18.45 -2.08 -0.49
C PRO A 289 17.35 -1.78 0.54
N ASP A 290 17.60 -2.17 1.80
CA ASP A 290 16.75 -1.77 2.91
C ASP A 290 16.69 -0.23 3.01
N PHE A 291 15.56 0.29 3.46
CA PHE A 291 15.27 1.73 3.59
C PHE A 291 15.27 2.52 2.26
N SER A 292 15.19 1.86 1.12
CA SER A 292 15.14 2.54 -0.18
C SER A 292 13.89 3.38 -0.39
N ALA A 293 12.80 3.08 0.31
CA ALA A 293 11.54 3.80 0.18
C ALA A 293 10.61 3.52 1.37
N VAL A 294 9.53 4.30 1.48
CA VAL A 294 8.47 4.13 2.47
C VAL A 294 7.18 3.71 1.80
N ALA A 295 6.52 2.67 2.31
CA ALA A 295 5.13 2.37 1.98
C ALA A 295 4.19 3.14 2.91
N LEU A 296 3.16 3.74 2.30
CA LEU A 296 2.06 4.43 2.97
C LEU A 296 0.78 3.70 2.56
N GLU A 297 0.27 2.86 3.44
CA GLU A 297 -0.80 1.92 3.14
C GLU A 297 -2.06 2.26 3.94
N PRO A 298 -3.02 3.00 3.36
CA PRO A 298 -4.32 3.18 3.98
C PRO A 298 -5.02 1.83 4.13
N GLN A 299 -5.50 1.51 5.35
CA GLN A 299 -6.07 0.22 5.68
C GLN A 299 -6.91 0.28 6.97
N TYR A 300 -7.48 -0.85 7.39
CA TYR A 300 -7.89 -1.06 8.79
C TYR A 300 -6.65 -1.38 9.65
N LEU A 301 -6.80 -1.25 10.97
CA LEU A 301 -5.73 -1.69 11.87
C LEU A 301 -5.45 -3.19 11.69
N PRO A 302 -4.19 -3.65 11.83
CA PRO A 302 -3.87 -5.07 11.84
C PRO A 302 -4.77 -5.84 12.81
N ASP A 303 -5.21 -7.04 12.42
CA ASP A 303 -6.07 -7.95 13.21
C ASP A 303 -7.47 -7.41 13.56
N SER A 304 -7.94 -6.34 12.92
CA SER A 304 -9.28 -5.75 13.17
C SER A 304 -10.44 -6.73 13.10
N PRO A 305 -10.43 -7.81 12.29
CA PRO A 305 -11.51 -8.79 12.32
C PRO A 305 -11.77 -9.42 13.68
N HIS A 306 -10.74 -9.46 14.57
CA HIS A 306 -10.83 -9.97 15.92
C HIS A 306 -11.06 -8.89 17.00
N HIS A 307 -11.06 -7.60 16.58
CA HIS A 307 -11.10 -6.46 17.50
C HIS A 307 -12.25 -5.50 17.16
N PRO A 308 -13.52 -5.92 17.31
CA PRO A 308 -14.67 -5.04 17.04
C PRO A 308 -14.76 -3.86 18.02
N GLU A 309 -14.03 -3.88 19.12
CA GLU A 309 -13.97 -2.83 20.14
C GLU A 309 -13.11 -1.63 19.75
N TRP A 310 -12.30 -1.73 18.69
CA TRP A 310 -11.42 -0.62 18.31
C TRP A 310 -12.20 0.54 17.66
N PRO A 311 -11.70 1.79 17.77
CA PRO A 311 -12.41 2.99 17.32
C PRO A 311 -12.31 3.16 15.80
N GLN A 312 -12.87 2.25 15.04
CA GLN A 312 -12.92 2.27 13.59
C GLN A 312 -14.23 1.67 13.08
N SER A 313 -14.55 1.88 11.80
CA SER A 313 -15.71 1.25 11.17
C SER A 313 -15.56 -0.26 11.12
N ASP A 314 -16.69 -0.98 11.12
CA ASP A 314 -16.71 -2.43 10.95
C ASP A 314 -16.05 -2.83 9.63
N CYS A 315 -15.15 -3.80 9.69
CA CYS A 315 -14.43 -4.34 8.54
C CYS A 315 -15.14 -5.56 7.91
N TRP A 316 -16.23 -6.03 8.52
CA TRP A 316 -17.00 -7.15 8.01
C TRP A 316 -18.04 -6.68 6.99
N LEU A 317 -17.93 -7.20 5.77
CA LEU A 317 -18.87 -6.96 4.69
C LEU A 317 -19.96 -8.01 4.74
N GLU A 318 -21.23 -7.59 4.81
CA GLU A 318 -22.37 -8.49 4.76
C GLU A 318 -22.71 -8.88 3.31
N PRO A 319 -23.30 -10.05 3.09
CA PRO A 319 -23.75 -10.47 1.77
C PRO A 319 -24.64 -9.43 1.09
N GLY A 320 -24.35 -9.15 -0.18
CA GLY A 320 -25.07 -8.15 -0.98
C GLY A 320 -24.65 -6.70 -0.75
N GLN A 321 -23.86 -6.42 0.26
CA GLN A 321 -23.25 -5.09 0.43
C GLN A 321 -22.07 -4.86 -0.51
N VAL A 322 -21.72 -3.59 -0.68
CA VAL A 322 -20.54 -3.15 -1.40
C VAL A 322 -19.59 -2.47 -0.43
N TRP A 323 -18.36 -2.94 -0.37
CA TRP A 323 -17.25 -2.27 0.27
C TRP A 323 -16.63 -1.31 -0.75
N ALA A 324 -16.51 -0.03 -0.42
CA ALA A 324 -15.99 0.98 -1.33
C ALA A 324 -15.11 1.98 -0.57
N HIS A 325 -13.87 2.14 -1.02
CA HIS A 325 -12.91 3.07 -0.42
C HIS A 325 -12.08 3.76 -1.49
N ARG A 326 -11.58 4.95 -1.13
CA ARG A 326 -10.79 5.81 -2.00
C ARG A 326 -9.50 6.24 -1.32
N ASN A 327 -8.40 6.15 -2.07
CA ASN A 327 -7.13 6.77 -1.75
C ASN A 327 -6.79 7.82 -2.82
N ARG A 328 -6.38 9.01 -2.39
CA ARG A 328 -5.98 10.10 -3.28
C ARG A 328 -4.56 10.53 -2.91
N TYR A 329 -3.66 10.41 -3.86
CA TYR A 329 -2.26 10.77 -3.76
C TYR A 329 -2.05 12.05 -4.58
N GLN A 330 -1.85 13.18 -3.93
CA GLN A 330 -1.62 14.47 -4.59
C GLN A 330 -0.14 14.82 -4.54
N PHE A 331 0.49 14.83 -5.70
CA PHE A 331 1.89 15.19 -5.85
C PHE A 331 2.03 16.68 -6.17
N HIS A 332 3.01 17.31 -5.54
CA HIS A 332 3.40 18.69 -5.74
C HIS A 332 4.83 18.71 -6.26
N GLY A 333 5.03 18.96 -7.56
CA GLY A 333 6.33 19.20 -8.20
C GLY A 333 6.67 20.69 -8.24
N ARG A 334 7.89 21.06 -7.91
CA ARG A 334 8.39 22.45 -7.91
C ARG A 334 9.59 22.63 -8.81
#